data_d6f4cf7e68b8a2e8180af57194e66146
#
_entry.id   d6f4cf7e68b8a2e8180af57194e66146
#
_cell.length_a   1.000
_cell.length_b   1.000
_cell.length_c   1.000
_cell.angle_alpha   90.00
_cell.angle_beta   90.00
_cell.angle_gamma   90.00
#
_symmetry.space_group_name_H-M   'P 1'
#
loop_
_entity.id
_entity.type
_entity.pdbx_description
1 polymer ?
#
loop_
_entity_poly.entity_id
_entity_poly.type
_entity_poly.pdbx_seq_one_letter_code
_entity_poly.pdbx_strand_id
1 'polypeptide(L)'
;MTKVAVVFADGFEEIEALSPVDVFRRAGFDCSMLGLESASVTGSHGIQVTMDGVFDGNLDEYDLVVLPGGMPGSTKLRDHQALIASLLDVA
;
A
#
# COMPACT_ATOMS: atom_id res chain seq x y z
N MET A 1 0.89 16.62 -10.56
CA MET A 1 0.82 16.25 -9.14
C MET A 1 1.45 14.89 -8.95
N THR A 2 2.28 14.76 -7.93
CA THR A 2 2.93 13.49 -7.63
C THR A 2 1.90 12.48 -7.12
N LYS A 3 1.88 11.31 -7.73
CA LYS A 3 0.98 10.23 -7.36
C LYS A 3 1.74 9.19 -6.54
N VAL A 4 1.22 8.87 -5.36
CA VAL A 4 1.81 7.92 -4.42
C VAL A 4 0.82 6.80 -4.18
N ALA A 5 1.29 5.56 -4.23
CA ALA A 5 0.51 4.39 -3.83
C ALA A 5 1.12 3.79 -2.58
N VAL A 6 0.30 3.53 -1.57
CA VAL A 6 0.68 2.77 -0.38
C VAL A 6 -0.11 1.46 -0.44
N VAL A 7 0.58 0.34 -0.56
CA VAL A 7 -0.05 -0.97 -0.74
C VAL A 7 -0.16 -1.68 0.60
N PHE A 8 -1.38 -2.07 0.95
CA PHE A 8 -1.69 -2.67 2.24
C PHE A 8 -2.04 -4.15 2.07
N ALA A 9 -1.57 -4.99 2.99
CA ALA A 9 -1.99 -6.38 3.11
C ALA A 9 -2.38 -6.67 4.54
N ASP A 10 -3.21 -7.69 4.77
CA ASP A 10 -3.60 -8.08 6.12
C ASP A 10 -2.37 -8.31 6.99
N GLY A 11 -2.41 -7.82 8.22
CA GLY A 11 -1.30 -7.89 9.15
C GLY A 11 -0.34 -6.71 9.07
N PHE A 12 -0.70 -5.65 8.32
CA PHE A 12 0.13 -4.45 8.26
C PHE A 12 0.26 -3.80 9.65
N GLU A 13 1.37 -3.07 9.86
CA GLU A 13 1.55 -2.29 11.09
C GLU A 13 0.82 -0.95 10.91
N GLU A 14 -0.19 -0.69 11.74
CA GLU A 14 -1.11 0.43 11.54
C GLU A 14 -0.40 1.79 11.50
N ILE A 15 0.48 2.04 12.45
CA ILE A 15 1.17 3.33 12.52
C ILE A 15 2.12 3.49 11.34
N GLU A 16 2.92 2.46 11.05
CA GLU A 16 3.90 2.52 9.97
C GLU A 16 3.26 2.68 8.59
N ALA A 17 2.07 2.08 8.40
CA ALA A 17 1.40 2.13 7.11
C ALA A 17 0.59 3.40 6.92
N LEU A 18 -0.10 3.87 7.96
CA LEU A 18 -0.97 5.04 7.86
C LEU A 18 -0.21 6.36 8.00
N SER A 19 0.92 6.38 8.70
CA SER A 19 1.72 7.61 8.83
C SER A 19 2.19 8.16 7.49
N PRO A 20 2.74 7.35 6.58
CA PRO A 20 3.10 7.88 5.25
C PRO A 20 1.90 8.43 4.49
N VAL A 21 0.74 7.78 4.57
CA VAL A 21 -0.48 8.25 3.91
C VAL A 21 -0.83 9.65 4.42
N ASP A 22 -0.85 9.82 5.73
CA ASP A 22 -1.17 11.12 6.35
C ASP A 22 -0.16 12.19 5.94
N VAL A 23 1.12 11.88 6.00
CA VAL A 23 2.19 12.84 5.68
C VAL A 23 2.11 13.25 4.21
N PHE A 24 1.95 12.31 3.28
CA PHE A 24 1.87 12.63 1.85
C PHE A 24 0.63 13.46 1.53
N ARG A 25 -0.52 13.15 2.13
CA ARG A 25 -1.74 13.90 1.90
C ARG A 25 -1.63 15.32 2.46
N ARG A 26 -1.00 15.49 3.62
CA ARG A 26 -0.74 16.82 4.19
C ARG A 26 0.21 17.64 3.32
N ALA A 27 1.13 16.97 2.64
CA ALA A 27 2.07 17.62 1.73
C ALA A 27 1.45 17.96 0.37
N GLY A 28 0.20 17.59 0.11
CA GLY A 28 -0.49 17.90 -1.13
C GLY A 28 -0.30 16.87 -2.23
N PHE A 29 0.26 15.71 -1.93
CA PHE A 29 0.41 14.64 -2.92
C PHE A 29 -0.88 13.86 -3.08
N ASP A 30 -1.09 13.30 -4.27
CA ASP A 30 -2.20 12.39 -4.54
C ASP A 30 -1.81 11.00 -4.04
N CYS A 31 -2.17 10.70 -2.80
CA CYS A 31 -1.80 9.46 -2.14
C CYS A 31 -3.00 8.52 -2.04
N SER A 32 -2.88 7.35 -2.65
CA SER A 32 -3.93 6.33 -2.65
C SER A 32 -3.51 5.15 -1.79
N MET A 33 -4.44 4.64 -0.98
CA MET A 33 -4.29 3.39 -0.26
C MET A 33 -4.86 2.27 -1.13
N LEU A 34 -4.03 1.29 -1.46
CA LEU A 34 -4.43 0.15 -2.30
C LEU A 34 -4.36 -1.13 -1.49
N GLY A 35 -5.48 -1.87 -1.42
CA GLY A 35 -5.48 -3.19 -0.82
C GLY A 35 -4.87 -4.20 -1.76
N LEU A 36 -4.02 -5.08 -1.26
CA LEU A 36 -3.35 -6.08 -2.10
C LEU A 36 -4.35 -7.03 -2.75
N GLU A 37 -5.34 -7.47 -1.99
CA GLU A 37 -6.35 -8.43 -2.46
C GLU A 37 -7.78 -7.99 -2.21
N SER A 38 -8.00 -6.94 -1.41
CA SER A 38 -9.33 -6.51 -1.00
C SER A 38 -9.35 -5.02 -0.71
N ALA A 39 -10.52 -4.41 -0.84
CA ALA A 39 -10.74 -3.01 -0.48
C ALA A 39 -10.81 -2.79 1.04
N SER A 40 -10.83 -3.85 1.83
CA SER A 40 -10.85 -3.77 3.29
C SER A 40 -9.69 -4.61 3.83
N VAL A 41 -8.80 -3.98 4.58
CA VAL A 41 -7.56 -4.61 5.05
C VAL A 41 -7.47 -4.42 6.57
N THR A 42 -7.10 -5.48 7.28
CA THR A 42 -7.00 -5.47 8.74
C THR A 42 -5.54 -5.51 9.17
N GLY A 43 -5.14 -4.57 10.01
CA GLY A 43 -3.78 -4.50 10.52
C GLY A 43 -3.48 -5.53 11.62
N SER A 44 -2.22 -5.56 12.05
CA SER A 44 -1.74 -6.52 13.04
C SER A 44 -2.39 -6.34 14.42
N HIS A 45 -2.93 -5.16 14.70
CA HIS A 45 -3.62 -4.86 15.96
C HIS A 45 -5.14 -4.88 15.81
N GLY A 46 -5.67 -5.45 14.74
CA GLY A 46 -7.10 -5.63 14.54
C GLY A 46 -7.83 -4.42 14.00
N ILE A 47 -7.14 -3.36 13.59
CA ILE A 47 -7.78 -2.17 13.03
C ILE A 47 -8.07 -2.41 11.55
N GLN A 48 -9.33 -2.35 11.18
CA GLN A 48 -9.76 -2.51 9.79
C GLN A 48 -9.82 -1.15 9.11
N VAL A 49 -9.21 -1.05 7.93
CA VAL A 49 -9.16 0.19 7.16
C VAL A 49 -9.72 -0.07 5.75
N THR A 50 -10.58 0.83 5.30
CA THR A 50 -11.09 0.80 3.93
C THR A 50 -10.10 1.49 3.01
N MET A 51 -9.72 0.80 1.94
CA MET A 51 -8.76 1.30 0.96
C MET A 51 -9.46 2.20 -0.07
N ASP A 52 -8.68 3.03 -0.75
CA ASP A 52 -9.18 3.84 -1.87
C ASP A 52 -9.42 2.99 -3.11
N GLY A 53 -8.72 1.87 -3.24
CA GLY A 53 -8.89 0.93 -4.33
C GLY A 53 -8.20 -0.38 -4.03
N VAL A 54 -8.23 -1.29 -5.00
CA VAL A 54 -7.58 -2.59 -4.91
C VAL A 54 -6.47 -2.65 -5.95
N PHE A 55 -5.32 -3.21 -5.57
CA PHE A 55 -4.22 -3.41 -6.50
C PHE A 55 -4.67 -4.32 -7.65
N ASP A 56 -4.51 -3.84 -8.88
CA ASP A 56 -4.98 -4.52 -10.09
C ASP A 56 -3.85 -5.13 -10.92
N GLY A 57 -2.65 -5.18 -10.38
CA GLY A 57 -1.48 -5.70 -11.10
C GLY A 57 -0.67 -4.63 -11.81
N ASN A 58 -1.07 -3.36 -11.73
CA ASN A 58 -0.41 -2.27 -12.43
C ASN A 58 -0.19 -1.08 -11.50
N LEU A 59 1.06 -0.63 -11.39
CA LEU A 59 1.45 0.54 -10.62
C LEU A 59 2.10 1.63 -11.50
N ASP A 60 1.93 1.55 -12.81
CA ASP A 60 2.62 2.43 -13.75
C ASP A 60 2.20 3.90 -13.60
N GLU A 61 0.99 4.16 -13.14
CA GLU A 61 0.49 5.52 -12.96
C GLU A 61 1.06 6.25 -11.75
N TYR A 62 1.76 5.53 -10.87
CA TYR A 62 2.28 6.10 -9.63
C TYR A 62 3.75 6.47 -9.76
N ASP A 63 4.11 7.61 -9.16
CA ASP A 63 5.49 8.10 -9.13
C ASP A 63 6.29 7.45 -7.99
N LEU A 64 5.60 7.06 -6.92
CA LEU A 64 6.21 6.44 -5.75
C LEU A 64 5.29 5.35 -5.21
N VAL A 65 5.86 4.20 -4.87
CA VAL A 65 5.13 3.10 -4.25
C VAL A 65 5.75 2.80 -2.91
N VAL A 66 4.92 2.77 -1.87
CA VAL A 66 5.35 2.50 -0.50
C VAL A 66 4.80 1.14 -0.07
N LEU A 67 5.69 0.28 0.43
CA LEU A 67 5.34 -1.03 0.98
C LEU A 67 5.58 -0.99 2.49
N PRO A 68 4.52 -0.79 3.28
CA PRO A 68 4.67 -0.68 4.74
C PRO A 68 5.18 -1.97 5.36
N GLY A 69 5.93 -1.84 6.45
CA GLY A 69 6.38 -2.98 7.23
C GLY A 69 5.24 -3.61 8.02
N GLY A 70 5.56 -4.62 8.81
CA GLY A 70 4.62 -5.36 9.64
C GLY A 70 4.56 -6.83 9.26
N MET A 71 4.39 -7.69 10.25
CA MET A 71 4.30 -9.14 10.06
C MET A 71 2.88 -9.59 10.44
N PRO A 72 2.18 -10.36 9.62
CA PRO A 72 2.62 -10.99 8.36
C PRO A 72 2.47 -10.11 7.11
N GLY A 73 2.01 -8.86 7.25
CA GLY A 73 1.71 -8.02 6.09
C GLY A 73 2.87 -7.85 5.11
N SER A 74 4.07 -7.54 5.61
CA SER A 74 5.23 -7.34 4.74
C SER A 74 5.65 -8.62 4.02
N THR A 75 5.48 -9.78 4.65
CA THR A 75 5.74 -11.07 4.01
C THR A 75 4.76 -11.31 2.86
N LYS A 76 3.48 -11.01 3.06
CA LYS A 76 2.47 -11.16 2.02
C LYS A 76 2.75 -10.25 0.83
N LEU A 77 3.17 -9.01 1.08
CA LEU A 77 3.53 -8.08 0.01
C LEU A 77 4.74 -8.58 -0.77
N ARG A 78 5.76 -9.05 -0.07
CA ARG A 78 7.00 -9.52 -0.69
C ARG A 78 6.76 -10.75 -1.56
N ASP A 79 5.85 -11.64 -1.15
CA ASP A 79 5.60 -12.90 -1.84
C ASP A 79 4.58 -12.77 -2.98
N HIS A 80 3.95 -11.60 -3.15
CA HIS A 80 2.93 -11.40 -4.18
C HIS A 80 3.60 -11.14 -5.53
N GLN A 81 3.52 -12.11 -6.45
CA GLN A 81 4.24 -12.05 -7.72
C GLN A 81 3.82 -10.89 -8.61
N ALA A 82 2.53 -10.59 -8.68
CA ALA A 82 2.04 -9.48 -9.51
C ALA A 82 2.57 -8.14 -8.99
N LEU A 83 2.63 -7.98 -7.67
CA LEU A 83 3.19 -6.78 -7.06
C LEU A 83 4.68 -6.65 -7.37
N ILE A 84 5.45 -7.74 -7.24
CA ILE A 84 6.87 -7.74 -7.55
C ILE A 84 7.09 -7.35 -9.01
N ALA A 85 6.31 -7.93 -9.93
CA ALA A 85 6.42 -7.60 -11.35
C ALA A 85 6.14 -6.11 -11.60
N SER A 86 5.11 -5.55 -10.96
CA SER A 86 4.78 -4.13 -11.11
C SER A 86 5.88 -3.22 -10.55
N LEU A 87 6.49 -3.61 -9.44
CA LEU A 87 7.61 -2.85 -8.87
C LEU A 87 8.83 -2.85 -9.78
N LEU A 88 9.10 -3.98 -10.45
CA LEU A 88 10.19 -4.05 -11.41
C LEU A 88 9.93 -3.15 -12.61
N ASP A 89 8.69 -3.05 -13.06
CA ASP A 89 8.32 -2.16 -14.16
C ASP A 89 8.45 -0.68 -13.77
N VAL A 90 8.16 -0.35 -12.52
CA VAL A 90 8.24 1.02 -12.02
C VAL A 90 9.70 1.41 -11.74
N ALA A 91 10.48 0.47 -11.29
CA ALA A 91 11.87 0.72 -10.96
C ALA A 91 12.72 0.98 -12.19
#